data_f4ab017679e594a73f09e58537349aaa
#
_entry.id   f4ab017679e594a73f09e58537349aaa
#
_cell.length_a   1.000
_cell.length_b   1.000
_cell.length_c   1.000
_cell.angle_alpha   90.00
_cell.angle_beta   90.00
_cell.angle_gamma   90.00
#
_symmetry.space_group_name_H-M   'P 1'
#
loop_
_entity.id
_entity.type
_entity.pdbx_description
1 polymer ?
#
loop_
_entity_poly.entity_id
_entity_poly.type
_entity_poly.pdbx_seq_one_letter_code
_entity_poly.pdbx_strand_id
1 'polypeptide(L)'
;MTTPVQELGLSGQEFVMFSTDWCGYCKRLKSQLNENGITFREINVEQEMNYAPFVEEVNGGNRVVPTLLFSDGVALTNPSVIAVKEKLASL
;
A
#
# COMPACT_ATOMS: atom_id res chain seq x y z
N MET A 1 -9.58 13.27 -13.24
CA MET A 1 -9.21 11.89 -12.89
C MET A 1 -9.04 11.80 -11.39
N THR A 2 -9.80 10.93 -10.72
CA THR A 2 -9.66 10.74 -9.28
C THR A 2 -8.42 9.89 -8.99
N THR A 3 -7.69 10.26 -7.93
CA THR A 3 -6.57 9.45 -7.46
C THR A 3 -7.09 8.29 -6.60
N PRO A 4 -6.33 7.19 -6.44
CA PRO A 4 -6.73 6.13 -5.52
C PRO A 4 -6.94 6.63 -4.08
N VAL A 5 -6.22 7.66 -3.64
CA VAL A 5 -6.45 8.29 -2.33
C VAL A 5 -7.88 8.82 -2.23
N GLN A 6 -8.34 9.54 -3.26
CA GLN A 6 -9.69 10.09 -3.29
C GLN A 6 -10.75 9.01 -3.40
N GLU A 7 -10.55 8.02 -4.28
CA GLU A 7 -11.49 6.92 -4.47
C GLU A 7 -11.68 6.09 -3.20
N LEU A 8 -10.59 5.84 -2.46
CA LEU A 8 -10.60 5.03 -1.26
C LEU A 8 -10.95 5.85 -0.01
N GLY A 9 -10.98 7.17 -0.12
CA GLY A 9 -11.27 8.06 1.00
C GLY A 9 -10.24 7.98 2.11
N LEU A 10 -8.97 7.84 1.75
CA LEU A 10 -7.89 7.75 2.74
C LEU A 10 -7.70 9.10 3.44
N SER A 11 -7.63 9.06 4.76
CA SER A 11 -7.43 10.26 5.59
C SER A 11 -6.59 9.93 6.82
N GLY A 12 -5.94 10.96 7.39
CA GLY A 12 -5.13 10.79 8.59
C GLY A 12 -4.02 9.77 8.39
N GLN A 13 -3.96 8.78 9.27
CA GLN A 13 -2.95 7.72 9.22
C GLN A 13 -3.40 6.48 8.45
N GLU A 14 -4.49 6.58 7.70
CA GLU A 14 -4.95 5.49 6.86
C GLU A 14 -4.03 5.27 5.66
N PHE A 15 -3.85 4.00 5.30
CA PHE A 15 -3.14 3.64 4.08
C PHE A 15 -3.68 2.33 3.54
N VAL A 16 -3.38 2.07 2.28
CA VAL A 16 -3.77 0.86 1.58
C VAL A 16 -2.53 0.11 1.12
N MET A 17 -2.55 -1.21 1.24
CA MET A 17 -1.52 -2.08 0.67
C MET A 17 -2.07 -2.76 -0.57
N PHE A 18 -1.41 -2.52 -1.70
CA PHE A 18 -1.69 -3.25 -2.93
C PHE A 18 -0.85 -4.53 -2.92
N SER A 19 -1.51 -5.67 -3.06
CA SER A 19 -0.90 -6.99 -2.87
C SER A 19 -1.39 -7.99 -3.90
N THR A 20 -0.82 -9.20 -3.84
CA THR A 20 -1.31 -10.37 -4.57
C THR A 20 -1.28 -11.58 -3.63
N ASP A 21 -2.02 -12.65 -3.97
CA ASP A 21 -2.11 -13.83 -3.11
C ASP A 21 -0.79 -14.60 -3.02
N TRP A 22 0.03 -14.53 -4.07
CA TRP A 22 1.29 -15.27 -4.13
C TRP A 22 2.49 -14.50 -3.57
N CYS A 23 2.30 -13.27 -3.13
CA CYS A 23 3.39 -12.39 -2.72
C CYS A 23 3.87 -12.68 -1.31
N GLY A 24 5.05 -13.30 -1.19
CA GLY A 24 5.67 -13.60 0.10
C GLY A 24 6.03 -12.34 0.91
N TYR A 25 6.52 -11.31 0.23
CA TYR A 25 6.84 -10.02 0.86
C TYR A 25 5.60 -9.34 1.42
N CYS A 26 4.47 -9.45 0.70
CA CYS A 26 3.20 -8.91 1.17
C CYS A 26 2.75 -9.61 2.46
N LYS A 27 2.82 -10.93 2.48
CA LYS A 27 2.43 -11.73 3.66
C LYS A 27 3.31 -11.39 4.86
N ARG A 28 4.61 -11.26 4.64
CA ARG A 28 5.56 -10.91 5.70
C ARG A 28 5.27 -9.54 6.28
N LEU A 29 5.07 -8.54 5.41
CA LEU A 29 4.79 -7.18 5.85
C LEU A 29 3.46 -7.12 6.60
N LYS A 30 2.41 -7.80 6.10
CA LYS A 30 1.13 -7.87 6.80
C LYS A 30 1.27 -8.43 8.21
N SER A 31 2.04 -9.49 8.37
CA SER A 31 2.31 -10.10 9.67
C SER A 31 2.98 -9.10 10.61
N GLN A 32 4.01 -8.41 10.12
CA GLN A 32 4.74 -7.41 10.91
C GLN A 32 3.86 -6.22 11.30
N LEU A 33 2.98 -5.77 10.38
CA LEU A 33 2.04 -4.68 10.68
C LEU A 33 1.05 -5.11 11.76
N ASN A 34 0.52 -6.31 11.65
CA ASN A 34 -0.42 -6.85 12.66
C ASN A 34 0.25 -6.98 14.02
N GLU A 35 1.49 -7.46 14.08
CA GLU A 35 2.26 -7.58 15.32
C GLU A 35 2.48 -6.24 15.99
N ASN A 36 2.54 -5.16 15.21
CA ASN A 36 2.74 -3.81 15.71
C ASN A 36 1.41 -3.05 15.93
N GLY A 37 0.29 -3.72 15.81
CA GLY A 37 -1.03 -3.12 16.03
C GLY A 37 -1.41 -2.08 14.98
N ILE A 38 -0.82 -2.15 13.78
CA ILE A 38 -1.07 -1.21 12.70
C ILE A 38 -2.19 -1.75 11.82
N THR A 39 -3.28 -0.98 11.69
CA THR A 39 -4.39 -1.33 10.80
C THR A 39 -4.19 -0.70 9.43
N PHE A 40 -4.67 -1.39 8.39
CA PHE A 40 -4.55 -0.93 7.02
C PHE A 40 -5.62 -1.58 6.16
N ARG A 41 -5.86 -0.98 4.99
CA ARG A 41 -6.71 -1.59 3.97
C ARG A 41 -5.84 -2.40 3.02
N GLU A 42 -6.40 -3.45 2.46
CA GLU A 42 -5.68 -4.28 1.49
C GLU A 42 -6.50 -4.40 0.21
N ILE A 43 -5.82 -4.23 -0.93
CA ILE A 43 -6.41 -4.44 -2.26
C ILE A 43 -5.54 -5.43 -3.01
N ASN A 44 -6.15 -6.55 -3.41
CA ASN A 44 -5.48 -7.52 -4.28
C ASN A 44 -5.63 -7.04 -5.72
N VAL A 45 -4.51 -6.63 -6.33
CA VAL A 45 -4.53 -6.02 -7.67
C VAL A 45 -4.85 -7.02 -8.78
N GLU A 46 -4.80 -8.30 -8.50
CA GLU A 46 -5.22 -9.32 -9.46
C GLU A 46 -6.74 -9.54 -9.43
N GLN A 47 -7.38 -9.22 -8.32
CA GLN A 47 -8.84 -9.27 -8.19
C GLN A 47 -9.48 -7.92 -8.52
N GLU A 48 -8.82 -6.83 -8.18
CA GLU A 48 -9.27 -5.47 -8.47
C GLU A 48 -8.29 -4.80 -9.43
N MET A 49 -8.32 -5.24 -10.67
CA MET A 49 -7.34 -4.88 -11.69
C MET A 49 -7.37 -3.41 -12.09
N ASN A 50 -8.44 -2.68 -11.75
CA ASN A 50 -8.52 -1.24 -12.00
C ASN A 50 -7.44 -0.45 -11.25
N TYR A 51 -6.83 -1.02 -10.22
CA TYR A 51 -5.72 -0.38 -9.50
C TYR A 51 -4.33 -0.77 -10.03
N ALA A 52 -4.24 -1.78 -10.88
CA ALA A 52 -2.97 -2.21 -11.43
C ALA A 52 -2.23 -1.09 -12.19
N PRO A 53 -2.89 -0.25 -13.03
CA PRO A 53 -2.21 0.84 -13.70
C PRO A 53 -1.54 1.82 -12.74
N PHE A 54 -2.17 2.11 -11.59
CA PHE A 54 -1.59 2.98 -10.58
C PHE A 54 -0.29 2.36 -10.02
N VAL A 55 -0.33 1.08 -9.65
CA VAL A 55 0.84 0.37 -9.11
C VAL A 55 1.98 0.37 -10.12
N GLU A 56 1.67 0.14 -11.39
CA GLU A 56 2.66 0.17 -12.46
C GLU A 56 3.26 1.57 -12.65
N GLU A 57 2.43 2.61 -12.60
CA GLU A 57 2.88 3.98 -12.76
C GLU A 57 3.87 4.40 -11.68
N VAL A 58 3.58 4.12 -10.42
CA VAL A 58 4.46 4.52 -9.31
C VAL A 58 5.74 3.69 -9.24
N ASN A 59 5.79 2.57 -9.95
CA ASN A 59 6.94 1.67 -9.98
C ASN A 59 7.67 1.65 -11.33
N GLY A 60 7.54 2.72 -12.11
CA GLY A 60 8.27 2.86 -13.36
C GLY A 60 7.82 1.92 -14.46
N GLY A 61 6.55 1.51 -14.46
CA GLY A 61 5.97 0.64 -15.47
C GLY A 61 5.85 -0.82 -15.02
N ASN A 62 6.31 -1.15 -13.82
CA ASN A 62 6.28 -2.52 -13.31
C ASN A 62 5.21 -2.70 -12.24
N ARG A 63 4.56 -3.87 -12.25
CA ARG A 63 3.59 -4.22 -11.23
C ARG A 63 4.30 -4.83 -10.03
N VAL A 64 4.81 -3.98 -9.14
CA VAL A 64 5.55 -4.40 -7.94
C VAL A 64 4.62 -4.39 -6.73
N VAL A 65 4.62 -5.47 -5.98
CA VAL A 65 3.88 -5.59 -4.73
C VAL A 65 4.81 -6.08 -3.61
N PRO A 66 4.63 -5.66 -2.36
CA PRO A 66 3.61 -4.73 -1.90
C PRO A 66 3.94 -3.27 -2.26
N THR A 67 2.92 -2.52 -2.63
CA THR A 67 3.02 -1.06 -2.78
C THR A 67 2.00 -0.46 -1.82
N LEU A 68 2.44 0.48 -0.98
CA LEU A 68 1.60 1.14 0.01
C LEU A 68 1.32 2.57 -0.44
N LEU A 69 0.06 2.98 -0.34
CA LEU A 69 -0.36 4.35 -0.64
C LEU A 69 -0.93 4.99 0.61
N PHE A 70 -0.37 6.13 1.00
CA PHE A 70 -0.77 6.87 2.20
C PHE A 70 -1.69 8.02 1.86
N SER A 71 -2.37 8.54 2.88
CA SER A 71 -3.38 9.59 2.71
C SER A 71 -2.84 10.88 2.09
N ASP A 72 -1.55 11.15 2.23
CA ASP A 72 -0.91 12.32 1.62
C ASP A 72 -0.52 12.12 0.15
N GLY A 73 -0.84 10.97 -0.42
CA GLY A 73 -0.54 10.66 -1.82
C GLY A 73 0.82 10.05 -2.05
N VAL A 74 1.63 9.88 -1.01
CA VAL A 74 2.96 9.25 -1.13
C VAL A 74 2.80 7.73 -1.18
N ALA A 75 3.52 7.10 -2.11
CA ALA A 75 3.56 5.65 -2.24
C ALA A 75 4.94 5.14 -1.84
N LEU A 76 4.97 4.02 -1.12
CA LEU A 76 6.21 3.31 -0.78
C LEU A 76 6.15 1.91 -1.36
N THR A 77 7.25 1.48 -2.00
CA THR A 77 7.35 0.16 -2.62
C THR A 77 8.16 -0.77 -1.74
N ASN A 78 7.54 -1.89 -1.35
CA ASN A 78 8.16 -2.91 -0.51
C ASN A 78 8.89 -2.31 0.71
N PRO A 79 8.22 -1.45 1.50
CA PRO A 79 8.87 -0.81 2.65
C PRO A 79 9.06 -1.81 3.80
N SER A 80 10.03 -1.53 4.66
CA SER A 80 10.13 -2.22 5.95
C SER A 80 9.04 -1.73 6.89
N VAL A 81 8.73 -2.49 7.93
CA VAL A 81 7.78 -2.05 8.96
C VAL A 81 8.27 -0.77 9.65
N ILE A 82 9.58 -0.60 9.78
CA ILE A 82 10.17 0.61 10.36
C ILE A 82 9.88 1.81 9.47
N ALA A 83 10.05 1.68 8.15
CA ALA A 83 9.72 2.74 7.21
C ALA A 83 8.25 3.11 7.26
N VAL A 84 7.36 2.12 7.42
CA VAL A 84 5.92 2.38 7.57
C VAL A 84 5.64 3.17 8.83
N LYS A 85 6.25 2.80 9.95
CA LYS A 85 6.08 3.52 11.22
C LYS A 85 6.56 4.96 11.11
N GLU A 86 7.71 5.18 10.48
CA GLU A 86 8.24 6.53 10.26
C GLU A 86 7.30 7.36 9.40
N LYS A 87 6.76 6.76 8.35
CA LYS A 87 5.80 7.44 7.47
C LYS A 87 4.54 7.83 8.22
N LEU A 88 3.99 6.91 9.01
CA LEU A 88 2.79 7.18 9.81
C LEU A 88 3.03 8.31 10.83
N ALA A 89 4.22 8.37 11.40
CA ALA A 89 4.57 9.44 12.34
C ALA A 89 4.66 10.81 11.66
N SER A 90 4.86 10.85 10.35
CA SER A 90 4.94 12.10 9.59
C SER A 90 3.58 12.60 9.08
N LEU A 91 2.54 11.82 9.22
CA LEU A 91 1.18 12.17 8.75
C LEU A 91 0.39 13.01 9.73
#